data_0c99155143756387c30b9123671c59ae
#
_entry.id   0c99155143756387c30b9123671c59ae
#
_cell.length_a   1.000
_cell.length_b   1.000
_cell.length_c   1.000
_cell.angle_alpha   90.00
_cell.angle_beta   90.00
_cell.angle_gamma   90.00
#
_symmetry.space_group_name_H-M   'P 1'
#
loop_
_entity.id
_entity.type
_entity.pdbx_description
1 polymer ?
#
loop_
_entity_poly.entity_id
_entity_poly.type
_entity_poly.pdbx_seq_one_letter_code
_entity_poly.pdbx_strand_id
1 'polypeptide(L)'
;MQIESLNHSMAEYLDIVDENGIPTGETVERETAHAKGTRHRTVHLWLVRKKDGKLQVLLQRRAKHKESFPDRYDTSSAGHIPAGSDYRESAIRELFEELGVHAKAEDLVYCGTRRVVYDGEFCGKLFHDRQVSKVFYLWFDADESAFNIDPAEVDRVLWMNLDACIDGVRYNTFPHCIEMDELEILCSGLKVDFA
;
A
#
# COMPACT_ATOMS: atom_id res chain seq x y z
N MET A 1 -39.19 17.11 -5.08
CA MET A 1 -39.00 15.83 -4.38
C MET A 1 -37.59 15.41 -4.73
N GLN A 2 -36.62 15.83 -3.90
CA GLN A 2 -35.19 15.53 -4.07
C GLN A 2 -34.96 14.10 -3.61
N ILE A 3 -34.44 13.26 -4.50
CA ILE A 3 -33.95 11.94 -4.14
C ILE A 3 -32.54 12.15 -3.59
N GLU A 4 -32.44 12.15 -2.27
CA GLU A 4 -31.15 12.00 -1.60
C GLU A 4 -30.59 10.62 -1.95
N SER A 5 -29.54 10.60 -2.78
CA SER A 5 -28.75 9.42 -3.03
C SER A 5 -27.99 9.08 -1.74
N LEU A 6 -28.53 8.14 -1.00
CA LEU A 6 -27.85 7.49 0.11
C LEU A 6 -26.68 6.66 -0.45
N ASN A 7 -25.53 7.28 -0.64
CA ASN A 7 -24.26 6.56 -0.79
C ASN A 7 -23.94 5.96 0.59
N HIS A 8 -24.55 4.84 0.93
CA HIS A 8 -24.04 3.95 1.94
C HIS A 8 -22.82 3.25 1.34
N SER A 9 -21.62 3.80 1.56
CA SER A 9 -20.42 3.01 1.47
C SER A 9 -20.63 1.79 2.37
N MET A 10 -20.70 0.59 1.77
CA MET A 10 -20.81 -0.62 2.56
C MET A 10 -19.58 -0.71 3.46
N ALA A 11 -19.80 -0.95 4.77
CA ALA A 11 -18.73 -1.07 5.74
C ALA A 11 -17.74 -2.17 5.31
N GLU A 12 -16.45 -1.83 5.26
CA GLU A 12 -15.39 -2.79 4.94
C GLU A 12 -15.05 -3.59 6.18
N TYR A 13 -15.14 -4.93 6.08
CA TYR A 13 -14.77 -5.85 7.14
C TYR A 13 -13.44 -6.52 6.86
N LEU A 14 -12.61 -6.59 7.89
CA LEU A 14 -11.26 -7.18 7.87
C LEU A 14 -11.23 -8.41 8.78
N ASP A 15 -10.43 -9.42 8.42
CA ASP A 15 -10.13 -10.52 9.35
C ASP A 15 -9.26 -10.02 10.51
N ILE A 16 -9.64 -10.38 11.73
CA ILE A 16 -8.77 -10.27 12.90
C ILE A 16 -7.73 -11.37 12.79
N VAL A 17 -6.45 -11.00 12.92
CA VAL A 17 -5.35 -11.95 12.73
C VAL A 17 -4.39 -12.00 13.93
N ASP A 18 -3.67 -13.12 14.05
CA ASP A 18 -2.56 -13.26 14.98
C ASP A 18 -1.31 -12.48 14.51
N GLU A 19 -0.21 -12.59 15.24
CA GLU A 19 1.06 -11.92 14.92
C GLU A 19 1.71 -12.41 13.60
N ASN A 20 1.26 -13.55 13.06
CA ASN A 20 1.73 -14.12 11.80
C ASN A 20 0.79 -13.82 10.62
N GLY A 21 -0.30 -13.09 10.87
CA GLY A 21 -1.31 -12.76 9.87
C GLY A 21 -2.28 -13.89 9.57
N ILE A 22 -2.38 -14.87 10.49
CA ILE A 22 -3.33 -15.98 10.38
C ILE A 22 -4.67 -15.54 10.95
N PRO A 23 -5.78 -15.64 10.17
CA PRO A 23 -7.11 -15.29 10.65
C PRO A 23 -7.52 -16.08 11.89
N THR A 24 -8.10 -15.39 12.87
CA THR A 24 -8.65 -16.00 14.10
C THR A 24 -10.03 -16.61 13.91
N GLY A 25 -10.70 -16.28 12.79
CA GLY A 25 -12.09 -16.61 12.52
C GLY A 25 -13.06 -15.49 12.91
N GLU A 26 -12.56 -14.40 13.49
CA GLU A 26 -13.34 -13.20 13.79
C GLU A 26 -13.05 -12.09 12.79
N THR A 27 -14.02 -11.19 12.62
CA THR A 27 -13.90 -10.03 11.74
C THR A 27 -14.16 -8.73 12.50
N VAL A 28 -13.64 -7.63 11.96
CA VAL A 28 -13.83 -6.29 12.51
C VAL A 28 -14.07 -5.31 11.38
N GLU A 29 -14.91 -4.32 11.61
CA GLU A 29 -15.05 -3.19 10.70
C GLU A 29 -13.76 -2.36 10.69
N ARG A 30 -13.32 -1.91 9.52
CA ARG A 30 -12.05 -1.20 9.29
C ARG A 30 -11.89 0.02 10.21
N GLU A 31 -12.91 0.87 10.33
CA GLU A 31 -12.85 2.03 11.24
C GLU A 31 -12.65 1.60 12.69
N THR A 32 -13.35 0.57 13.12
CA THR A 32 -13.21 0.00 14.46
C THR A 32 -11.83 -0.63 14.68
N ALA A 33 -11.26 -1.27 13.66
CA ALA A 33 -9.91 -1.83 13.71
C ALA A 33 -8.87 -0.75 14.02
N HIS A 34 -8.93 0.40 13.31
CA HIS A 34 -8.03 1.53 13.54
C HIS A 34 -8.33 2.29 14.84
N ALA A 35 -9.59 2.38 15.26
CA ALA A 35 -9.93 3.02 16.54
C ALA A 35 -9.43 2.22 17.75
N LYS A 36 -9.36 0.89 17.65
CA LYS A 36 -9.00 -0.02 18.75
C LYS A 36 -7.60 -0.62 18.64
N GLY A 37 -6.90 -0.44 17.51
CA GLY A 37 -5.64 -1.11 17.23
C GLY A 37 -5.79 -2.62 17.05
N THR A 38 -6.88 -3.06 16.42
CA THR A 38 -7.10 -4.47 16.12
C THR A 38 -6.22 -4.91 14.96
N ARG A 39 -5.45 -5.99 15.15
CA ARG A 39 -4.52 -6.47 14.14
C ARG A 39 -5.26 -7.07 12.96
N HIS A 40 -4.89 -6.62 11.75
CA HIS A 40 -5.49 -7.00 10.48
C HIS A 40 -4.42 -7.13 9.40
N ARG A 41 -4.82 -7.55 8.19
CA ARG A 41 -3.94 -7.78 7.07
C ARG A 41 -3.97 -6.63 6.09
N THR A 42 -2.79 -6.32 5.53
CA THR A 42 -2.63 -5.41 4.40
C THR A 42 -1.69 -5.99 3.36
N VAL A 43 -1.69 -5.44 2.18
CA VAL A 43 -0.75 -5.78 1.11
C VAL A 43 -0.09 -4.51 0.59
N HIS A 44 1.21 -4.61 0.31
CA HIS A 44 2.01 -3.57 -0.32
C HIS A 44 2.61 -4.13 -1.60
N LEU A 45 2.44 -3.41 -2.69
CA LEU A 45 2.92 -3.80 -4.02
C LEU A 45 3.80 -2.72 -4.61
N TRP A 46 5.00 -3.11 -5.02
CA TRP A 46 5.96 -2.27 -5.71
C TRP A 46 6.00 -2.61 -7.19
N LEU A 47 5.70 -1.65 -8.07
CA LEU A 47 6.02 -1.77 -9.47
C LEU A 47 7.49 -1.42 -9.67
N VAL A 48 8.21 -2.28 -10.38
CA VAL A 48 9.65 -2.12 -10.61
C VAL A 48 9.99 -2.23 -12.10
N ARG A 49 10.98 -1.47 -12.54
CA ARG A 49 11.52 -1.55 -13.90
C ARG A 49 13.02 -1.34 -13.94
N LYS A 50 13.64 -1.68 -15.07
CA LYS A 50 15.01 -1.26 -15.40
C LYS A 50 14.95 -0.24 -16.52
N LYS A 51 15.51 0.96 -16.31
CA LYS A 51 15.64 2.01 -17.32
C LYS A 51 17.04 2.58 -17.27
N ASP A 52 17.70 2.65 -18.42
CA ASP A 52 19.09 3.15 -18.57
C ASP A 52 20.07 2.47 -17.60
N GLY A 53 19.94 1.16 -17.43
CA GLY A 53 20.78 0.35 -16.55
C GLY A 53 20.49 0.50 -15.05
N LYS A 54 19.55 1.36 -14.67
CA LYS A 54 19.15 1.60 -13.26
C LYS A 54 17.84 0.89 -12.93
N LEU A 55 17.77 0.38 -11.71
CA LEU A 55 16.52 -0.13 -11.13
C LEU A 55 15.68 1.05 -10.65
N GLN A 56 14.40 1.07 -11.06
CA GLN A 56 13.45 2.10 -10.66
C GLN A 56 12.24 1.45 -9.99
N VAL A 57 11.67 2.19 -9.03
CA VAL A 57 10.41 1.89 -8.36
C VAL A 57 9.38 2.95 -8.69
N LEU A 58 8.13 2.57 -8.85
CA LEU A 58 7.03 3.51 -8.98
C LEU A 58 6.56 3.92 -7.59
N LEU A 59 6.47 5.21 -7.36
CA LEU A 59 5.83 5.80 -6.18
C LEU A 59 4.47 6.36 -6.58
N GLN A 60 3.44 6.15 -5.75
CA GLN A 60 2.21 6.91 -5.83
C GLN A 60 2.26 8.10 -4.87
N ARG A 61 1.69 9.24 -5.28
CA ARG A 61 1.40 10.34 -4.36
C ARG A 61 -0.04 10.23 -3.92
N ARG A 62 -0.26 10.05 -2.63
CA ARG A 62 -1.59 9.91 -2.03
C ARG A 62 -2.42 11.18 -2.26
N ALA A 63 -3.70 11.02 -2.55
CA ALA A 63 -4.60 12.14 -2.75
C ALA A 63 -4.67 13.05 -1.51
N LYS A 64 -4.82 14.35 -1.72
CA LYS A 64 -4.78 15.38 -0.65
C LYS A 64 -5.92 15.27 0.37
N HIS A 65 -6.99 14.59 0.00
CA HIS A 65 -8.16 14.41 0.87
C HIS A 65 -8.18 13.07 1.61
N LYS A 66 -7.12 12.26 1.47
CA LYS A 66 -7.00 11.02 2.27
C LYS A 66 -6.91 11.35 3.76
N GLU A 67 -7.60 10.57 4.58
CA GLU A 67 -7.64 10.77 6.04
C GLU A 67 -6.25 10.57 6.67
N SER A 68 -5.51 9.54 6.22
CA SER A 68 -4.16 9.25 6.72
C SER A 68 -3.10 9.60 5.67
N PHE A 69 -2.03 10.25 6.11
CA PHE A 69 -0.87 10.61 5.30
C PHE A 69 -1.21 11.30 3.96
N PRO A 70 -2.07 12.35 3.95
CA PRO A 70 -2.42 13.05 2.72
C PRO A 70 -1.18 13.68 2.06
N ASP A 71 -1.17 13.74 0.72
CA ASP A 71 -0.16 14.43 -0.07
C ASP A 71 1.28 13.89 0.09
N ARG A 72 1.45 12.64 0.57
CA ARG A 72 2.74 11.97 0.72
C ARG A 72 2.95 10.91 -0.34
N TYR A 73 4.21 10.68 -0.70
CA TYR A 73 4.60 9.55 -1.53
C TYR A 73 4.57 8.25 -0.73
N ASP A 74 4.12 7.19 -1.37
CA ASP A 74 3.94 5.85 -0.83
C ASP A 74 4.42 4.80 -1.84
N THR A 75 4.41 3.52 -1.47
CA THR A 75 4.60 2.39 -2.39
C THR A 75 3.66 2.49 -3.59
N SER A 76 3.87 1.70 -4.62
CA SER A 76 3.09 1.81 -5.87
C SER A 76 1.59 1.60 -5.66
N SER A 77 1.22 0.61 -4.86
CA SER A 77 -0.17 0.34 -4.47
C SER A 77 -0.20 -0.36 -3.12
N ALA A 78 -1.15 -0.03 -2.27
CA ALA A 78 -1.30 -0.64 -0.96
C ALA A 78 -2.77 -0.62 -0.51
N GLY A 79 -3.21 -1.71 0.11
CA GLY A 79 -4.59 -1.77 0.59
C GLY A 79 -4.81 -2.78 1.70
N HIS A 80 -6.00 -2.68 2.29
CA HIS A 80 -6.49 -3.64 3.26
C HIS A 80 -6.98 -4.91 2.55
N ILE A 81 -6.87 -6.03 3.26
CA ILE A 81 -7.36 -7.31 2.77
C ILE A 81 -8.75 -7.53 3.36
N PRO A 82 -9.81 -7.51 2.54
CA PRO A 82 -11.16 -7.79 3.02
C PRO A 82 -11.24 -9.18 3.68
N ALA A 83 -12.16 -9.31 4.62
CA ALA A 83 -12.36 -10.58 5.32
C ALA A 83 -12.57 -11.74 4.34
N GLY A 84 -11.84 -12.83 4.56
CA GLY A 84 -11.86 -14.02 3.73
C GLY A 84 -11.09 -13.94 2.41
N SER A 85 -10.50 -12.77 2.06
CA SER A 85 -9.74 -12.59 0.81
C SER A 85 -8.28 -13.02 0.95
N ASP A 86 -7.66 -13.34 -0.21
CA ASP A 86 -6.23 -13.67 -0.31
C ASP A 86 -5.37 -12.42 -0.54
N TYR A 87 -4.10 -12.49 -0.14
CA TYR A 87 -3.14 -11.39 -0.30
C TYR A 87 -2.87 -11.03 -1.76
N ARG A 88 -2.69 -12.02 -2.63
CA ARG A 88 -2.35 -11.77 -4.04
C ARG A 88 -3.54 -11.22 -4.81
N GLU A 89 -4.72 -11.77 -4.57
CA GLU A 89 -5.97 -11.28 -5.18
C GLU A 89 -6.26 -9.84 -4.74
N SER A 90 -6.06 -9.53 -3.46
CA SER A 90 -6.20 -8.17 -2.95
C SER A 90 -5.17 -7.21 -3.56
N ALA A 91 -3.91 -7.64 -3.72
CA ALA A 91 -2.88 -6.83 -4.36
C ALA A 91 -3.23 -6.45 -5.81
N ILE A 92 -3.76 -7.42 -6.58
CA ILE A 92 -4.18 -7.20 -7.97
C ILE A 92 -5.40 -6.28 -8.04
N ARG A 93 -6.33 -6.44 -7.13
CA ARG A 93 -7.53 -5.59 -7.03
C ARG A 93 -7.12 -4.13 -6.73
N GLU A 94 -6.32 -3.90 -5.70
CA GLU A 94 -5.84 -2.54 -5.35
C GLU A 94 -5.04 -1.92 -6.50
N LEU A 95 -4.14 -2.68 -7.13
CA LEU A 95 -3.36 -2.22 -8.28
C LEU A 95 -4.26 -1.73 -9.43
N PHE A 96 -5.34 -2.46 -9.70
CA PHE A 96 -6.31 -2.07 -10.73
C PHE A 96 -7.14 -0.86 -10.29
N GLU A 97 -7.65 -0.85 -9.05
CA GLU A 97 -8.49 0.22 -8.51
C GLU A 97 -7.71 1.55 -8.45
N GLU A 98 -6.47 1.53 -7.94
CA GLU A 98 -5.67 2.75 -7.75
C GLU A 98 -4.99 3.24 -9.03
N LEU A 99 -4.44 2.33 -9.87
CA LEU A 99 -3.57 2.67 -10.99
C LEU A 99 -4.09 2.22 -12.38
N GLY A 100 -5.20 1.49 -12.44
CA GLY A 100 -5.75 0.96 -13.68
C GLY A 100 -4.91 -0.15 -14.33
N VAL A 101 -4.00 -0.79 -13.58
CA VAL A 101 -3.08 -1.80 -14.11
C VAL A 101 -3.67 -3.19 -13.95
N HIS A 102 -3.79 -3.92 -15.07
CA HIS A 102 -4.15 -5.33 -15.07
C HIS A 102 -2.90 -6.18 -14.95
N ALA A 103 -2.88 -7.08 -13.98
CA ALA A 103 -1.82 -8.06 -13.77
C ALA A 103 -2.41 -9.39 -13.30
N LYS A 104 -1.58 -10.44 -13.26
CA LYS A 104 -1.99 -11.74 -12.74
C LYS A 104 -1.33 -12.00 -11.40
N ALA A 105 -2.05 -12.69 -10.51
CA ALA A 105 -1.56 -13.02 -9.18
C ALA A 105 -0.25 -13.83 -9.19
N GLU A 106 -0.05 -14.67 -10.22
CA GLU A 106 1.17 -15.45 -10.43
C GLU A 106 2.39 -14.61 -10.77
N ASP A 107 2.22 -13.41 -11.35
CA ASP A 107 3.32 -12.52 -11.74
C ASP A 107 3.88 -11.75 -10.52
N LEU A 108 3.18 -11.74 -9.39
CA LEU A 108 3.65 -11.11 -8.17
C LEU A 108 4.77 -11.91 -7.53
N VAL A 109 5.87 -11.25 -7.21
CA VAL A 109 6.99 -11.86 -6.47
C VAL A 109 6.92 -11.43 -5.01
N TYR A 110 6.81 -12.40 -4.12
CA TYR A 110 6.79 -12.16 -2.68
C TYR A 110 8.18 -11.80 -2.16
N CYS A 111 8.29 -10.68 -1.42
CA CYS A 111 9.53 -10.20 -0.84
C CYS A 111 9.67 -10.56 0.64
N GLY A 112 8.58 -10.47 1.39
CA GLY A 112 8.60 -10.70 2.83
C GLY A 112 7.33 -10.21 3.52
N THR A 113 7.31 -10.40 4.85
CA THR A 113 6.22 -9.91 5.72
C THR A 113 6.74 -8.80 6.62
N ARG A 114 5.99 -7.72 6.67
CA ARG A 114 6.22 -6.57 7.54
C ARG A 114 5.16 -6.54 8.64
N ARG A 115 5.55 -6.15 9.87
CA ARG A 115 4.64 -5.90 10.98
C ARG A 115 4.65 -4.43 11.31
N VAL A 116 3.51 -3.77 11.14
CA VAL A 116 3.36 -2.34 11.41
C VAL A 116 2.67 -2.12 12.74
N VAL A 117 3.24 -1.24 13.54
CA VAL A 117 2.66 -0.70 14.77
C VAL A 117 2.77 0.81 14.68
N TYR A 118 1.64 1.48 14.52
CA TYR A 118 1.60 2.93 14.46
C TYR A 118 0.50 3.45 15.39
N ASP A 119 0.81 4.48 16.16
CA ASP A 119 -0.13 5.20 17.00
C ASP A 119 -0.01 6.68 16.70
N GLY A 120 -1.11 7.30 16.32
CA GLY A 120 -1.13 8.71 15.95
C GLY A 120 -2.53 9.30 15.98
N GLU A 121 -2.66 10.46 15.41
CA GLU A 121 -3.93 11.18 15.29
C GLU A 121 -4.06 11.74 13.87
N PHE A 122 -5.21 11.50 13.24
CA PHE A 122 -5.58 12.10 11.97
C PHE A 122 -6.95 12.75 12.08
N CYS A 123 -7.05 13.99 11.62
CA CYS A 123 -8.32 14.76 11.64
C CYS A 123 -9.01 14.80 13.01
N GLY A 124 -8.22 14.85 14.12
CA GLY A 124 -8.75 14.88 15.49
C GLY A 124 -9.25 13.53 16.01
N LYS A 125 -8.99 12.42 15.30
CA LYS A 125 -9.33 11.06 15.73
C LYS A 125 -8.06 10.27 16.02
N LEU A 126 -8.04 9.52 17.10
CA LEU A 126 -6.98 8.57 17.39
C LEU A 126 -6.96 7.47 16.32
N PHE A 127 -5.76 7.13 15.88
CA PHE A 127 -5.52 6.12 14.87
C PHE A 127 -4.45 5.15 15.35
N HIS A 128 -4.87 3.91 15.58
CA HIS A 128 -4.02 2.82 16.03
C HIS A 128 -3.92 1.77 14.95
N ASP A 129 -2.78 1.70 14.29
CA ASP A 129 -2.59 0.76 13.20
C ASP A 129 -1.74 -0.44 13.64
N ARG A 130 -2.25 -1.63 13.37
CA ARG A 130 -1.63 -2.91 13.73
C ARG A 130 -1.78 -3.83 12.54
N GLN A 131 -0.78 -3.84 11.65
CA GLN A 131 -0.86 -4.56 10.39
C GLN A 131 0.13 -5.71 10.33
N VAL A 132 -0.29 -6.77 9.66
CA VAL A 132 0.59 -7.79 9.09
C VAL A 132 0.50 -7.65 7.57
N SER A 133 1.52 -6.98 7.01
CA SER A 133 1.59 -6.66 5.59
C SER A 133 2.45 -7.65 4.84
N LYS A 134 1.99 -8.17 3.71
CA LYS A 134 2.87 -8.85 2.77
C LYS A 134 3.33 -7.88 1.70
N VAL A 135 4.62 -7.84 1.48
CA VAL A 135 5.27 -7.00 0.47
C VAL A 135 5.54 -7.85 -0.76
N PHE A 136 5.10 -7.34 -1.91
CA PHE A 136 5.32 -7.94 -3.22
C PHE A 136 5.98 -6.93 -4.16
N TYR A 137 6.62 -7.42 -5.22
CA TYR A 137 6.89 -6.59 -6.38
C TYR A 137 6.37 -7.23 -7.66
N LEU A 138 6.19 -6.39 -8.68
CA LEU A 138 5.83 -6.77 -10.04
C LEU A 138 6.73 -6.03 -11.02
N TRP A 139 7.34 -6.75 -11.96
CA TRP A 139 8.03 -6.13 -13.09
C TRP A 139 7.00 -5.50 -14.02
N PHE A 140 7.09 -4.19 -14.19
CA PHE A 140 6.16 -3.44 -15.03
C PHE A 140 6.87 -2.24 -15.66
N ASP A 141 6.97 -2.22 -16.99
CA ASP A 141 7.66 -1.15 -17.72
C ASP A 141 6.64 -0.37 -18.57
N ALA A 142 6.22 0.77 -18.04
CA ALA A 142 5.34 1.73 -18.71
C ALA A 142 5.72 3.15 -18.30
N ASP A 143 5.40 4.12 -19.16
CA ASP A 143 5.56 5.54 -18.80
C ASP A 143 4.42 5.97 -17.85
N GLU A 144 4.67 7.05 -17.07
CA GLU A 144 3.68 7.54 -16.08
C GLU A 144 2.32 7.88 -16.72
N SER A 145 2.30 8.29 -17.97
CA SER A 145 1.07 8.60 -18.73
C SER A 145 0.20 7.38 -19.07
N ALA A 146 0.73 6.17 -18.91
CA ALA A 146 -0.01 4.94 -19.18
C ALA A 146 -0.89 4.49 -18.00
N PHE A 147 -0.70 5.06 -16.81
CA PHE A 147 -1.49 4.74 -15.65
C PHE A 147 -2.84 5.48 -15.67
N ASN A 148 -3.91 4.75 -15.41
CA ASN A 148 -5.25 5.30 -15.24
C ASN A 148 -5.56 5.40 -13.74
N ILE A 149 -4.98 6.42 -13.10
CA ILE A 149 -5.08 6.60 -11.64
C ILE A 149 -6.51 6.98 -11.22
N ASP A 150 -6.94 6.44 -10.08
CA ASP A 150 -8.15 6.93 -9.40
C ASP A 150 -7.81 8.21 -8.62
N PRO A 151 -8.35 9.39 -9.00
CA PRO A 151 -8.06 10.64 -8.32
C PRO A 151 -8.60 10.70 -6.89
N ALA A 152 -9.49 9.78 -6.49
CA ALA A 152 -9.94 9.64 -5.11
C ALA A 152 -8.85 9.02 -4.20
N GLU A 153 -7.93 8.25 -4.77
CA GLU A 153 -6.89 7.55 -4.03
C GLU A 153 -5.50 8.15 -4.29
N VAL A 154 -5.18 8.47 -5.56
CA VAL A 154 -3.86 8.82 -6.05
C VAL A 154 -3.88 10.17 -6.78
N ASP A 155 -2.99 11.10 -6.38
CA ASP A 155 -2.81 12.40 -7.06
C ASP A 155 -1.95 12.25 -8.33
N ARG A 156 -0.88 11.46 -8.26
CA ARG A 156 0.05 11.16 -9.36
C ARG A 156 0.92 9.97 -9.06
N VAL A 157 1.62 9.50 -10.09
CA VAL A 157 2.70 8.51 -9.96
C VAL A 157 4.03 9.10 -10.42
N LEU A 158 5.14 8.52 -9.95
CA LEU A 158 6.50 8.94 -10.27
C LEU A 158 7.43 7.74 -10.26
N TRP A 159 8.17 7.52 -11.35
CA TRP A 159 9.30 6.60 -11.35
C TRP A 159 10.52 7.24 -10.70
N MET A 160 11.08 6.58 -9.71
CA MET A 160 12.29 7.01 -9.01
C MET A 160 13.34 5.90 -9.05
N ASN A 161 14.63 6.25 -9.20
CA ASN A 161 15.70 5.27 -9.03
C ASN A 161 15.64 4.71 -7.61
N LEU A 162 15.80 3.39 -7.45
CA LEU A 162 15.70 2.72 -6.16
C LEU A 162 16.69 3.32 -5.15
N ASP A 163 17.95 3.55 -5.55
CA ASP A 163 18.96 4.17 -4.67
C ASP A 163 18.52 5.56 -4.19
N ALA A 164 17.97 6.38 -5.09
CA ALA A 164 17.47 7.71 -4.75
C ALA A 164 16.22 7.64 -3.84
N CYS A 165 15.38 6.62 -3.99
CA CYS A 165 14.25 6.36 -3.10
C CYS A 165 14.75 5.99 -1.70
N ILE A 166 15.70 5.07 -1.58
CA ILE A 166 16.30 4.66 -0.31
C ILE A 166 16.92 5.85 0.41
N ASP A 167 17.75 6.63 -0.28
CA ASP A 167 18.38 7.82 0.28
C ASP A 167 17.34 8.88 0.67
N GLY A 168 16.34 9.07 -0.18
CA GLY A 168 15.27 10.02 0.07
C GLY A 168 14.45 9.70 1.30
N VAL A 169 14.15 8.42 1.54
CA VAL A 169 13.45 7.94 2.74
C VAL A 169 14.38 8.03 3.95
N ARG A 170 15.62 7.54 3.85
CA ARG A 170 16.61 7.56 4.94
C ARG A 170 16.86 8.96 5.47
N TYR A 171 16.99 9.95 4.59
CA TYR A 171 17.33 11.33 4.95
C TYR A 171 16.11 12.26 4.95
N ASN A 172 14.89 11.72 4.73
CA ASN A 172 13.63 12.46 4.69
C ASN A 172 13.67 13.68 3.75
N THR A 173 14.16 13.49 2.52
CA THR A 173 14.37 14.58 1.54
C THR A 173 13.16 14.91 0.71
N PHE A 174 12.09 14.11 0.78
CA PHE A 174 10.79 14.35 0.17
C PHE A 174 9.65 13.89 1.10
N PRO A 175 8.43 14.42 0.97
CA PRO A 175 7.31 14.02 1.80
C PRO A 175 6.87 12.58 1.47
N HIS A 176 7.02 11.64 2.39
CA HIS A 176 6.66 10.22 2.21
C HIS A 176 6.06 9.62 3.48
N CYS A 177 5.45 8.46 3.33
CA CYS A 177 5.05 7.56 4.43
C CYS A 177 5.68 6.15 4.30
N ILE A 178 6.71 6.03 3.46
CA ILE A 178 7.49 4.81 3.27
C ILE A 178 8.47 4.65 4.44
N GLU A 179 8.61 3.43 4.95
CA GLU A 179 9.54 3.11 6.03
C GLU A 179 10.74 2.31 5.51
N MET A 180 11.88 2.45 6.18
CA MET A 180 13.14 1.82 5.76
C MET A 180 13.07 0.29 5.76
N ASP A 181 12.36 -0.31 6.72
CA ASP A 181 12.17 -1.77 6.82
C ASP A 181 11.45 -2.36 5.61
N GLU A 182 10.51 -1.61 5.01
CA GLU A 182 9.83 -2.01 3.79
C GLU A 182 10.76 -2.02 2.57
N LEU A 183 11.61 -1.00 2.43
CA LEU A 183 12.62 -0.94 1.38
C LEU A 183 13.68 -2.04 1.52
N GLU A 184 14.06 -2.38 2.76
CA GLU A 184 14.95 -3.52 3.03
C GLU A 184 14.33 -4.85 2.57
N ILE A 185 13.05 -5.06 2.89
CA ILE A 185 12.28 -6.23 2.43
C ILE A 185 12.22 -6.27 0.90
N LEU A 186 11.94 -5.14 0.25
CA LEU A 186 11.90 -5.03 -1.22
C LEU A 186 13.27 -5.38 -1.83
N CYS A 187 14.36 -4.80 -1.34
CA CYS A 187 15.72 -5.06 -1.82
C CYS A 187 16.11 -6.53 -1.66
N SER A 188 15.74 -7.16 -0.53
CA SER A 188 15.92 -8.59 -0.30
C SER A 188 15.18 -9.43 -1.35
N GLY A 189 13.93 -9.09 -1.64
CA GLY A 189 13.14 -9.77 -2.68
C GLY A 189 13.72 -9.59 -4.09
N LEU A 190 14.25 -8.41 -4.40
CA LEU A 190 14.92 -8.08 -5.67
C LEU A 190 16.33 -8.68 -5.78
N LYS A 191 16.91 -9.17 -4.66
CA LYS A 191 18.29 -9.68 -4.55
C LYS A 191 19.32 -8.61 -4.93
N VAL A 192 19.12 -7.40 -4.43
CA VAL A 192 20.05 -6.27 -4.57
C VAL A 192 20.50 -5.79 -3.20
N ASP A 193 21.67 -5.15 -3.15
CA ASP A 193 22.20 -4.61 -1.91
C ASP A 193 21.32 -3.49 -1.39
N PHE A 194 21.11 -3.48 -0.09
CA PHE A 194 20.47 -2.39 0.63
C PHE A 194 21.57 -1.52 1.26
N ALA A 195 22.04 -0.53 0.50
CA ALA A 195 23.14 0.34 0.88
C ALA A 195 22.72 1.48 1.82
#